data_81324eb4c7a3ac7cf81b2b0881499c8c
#
_entry.id   81324eb4c7a3ac7cf81b2b0881499c8c
#
_cell.length_a   1.000
_cell.length_b   1.000
_cell.length_c   1.000
_cell.angle_alpha   90.00
_cell.angle_beta   90.00
_cell.angle_gamma   90.00
#
_symmetry.space_group_name_H-M   'P 1'
#
loop_
_entity.id
_entity.type
_entity.pdbx_description
1 polymer ?
#
loop_
_entity_poly.entity_id
_entity_poly.type
_entity_poly.pdbx_seq_one_letter_code
_entity_poly.pdbx_strand_id
1 'polypeptide(L)'
;MKFVGKGQPLTRSGLAKTLAMLGLGPNDAAYIWTVVEVETAGLTQGFGFRGDRRPQILFERHIFRKYTDSRFDAIAPDISGPAGGYGTLAEQYVKLEKSLALCAKAKLGTEPALKSTSWGMGQVMRFNFALAGYKTASRMVQSMVRSEDAQLAAMAGFLKANGLAEKLVKKDWIGFAKSYNGPAYWQNQYDVKLAEQYQRFASGSVPNLEMRTAQVALLFLDYAPGKVDGMIGPRTRAAIKNFRIAAGLSAGKDLDEPTYQALCQTAGIRP
;
A
#
# COMPACT_ATOMS: atom_id res chain seq x y z
N MET A 1 15.06 12.72 3.67
CA MET A 1 14.89 11.25 3.48
C MET A 1 14.43 11.03 2.04
N LYS A 2 14.97 10.02 1.33
CA LYS A 2 14.48 9.68 -0.03
C LYS A 2 13.33 8.69 0.08
N PHE A 3 12.21 8.97 -0.55
CA PHE A 3 11.03 8.11 -0.56
C PHE A 3 10.91 7.27 -1.84
N VAL A 4 11.77 7.49 -2.80
CA VAL A 4 11.87 6.71 -4.04
C VAL A 4 12.83 5.54 -3.80
N GLY A 5 12.39 4.33 -4.13
CA GLY A 5 13.17 3.10 -4.03
C GLY A 5 12.98 2.21 -5.26
N LYS A 6 13.32 0.93 -5.12
CA LYS A 6 13.12 -0.03 -6.22
C LYS A 6 11.64 -0.33 -6.47
N GLY A 7 10.77 -0.18 -5.45
CA GLY A 7 9.36 -0.44 -5.57
C GLY A 7 9.05 -1.88 -5.99
N GLN A 8 9.77 -2.88 -5.44
CA GLN A 8 9.60 -4.27 -5.85
C GLN A 8 8.17 -4.74 -5.56
N PRO A 9 7.48 -5.38 -6.51
CA PRO A 9 6.16 -5.94 -6.31
C PRO A 9 6.16 -7.08 -5.30
N LEU A 10 4.95 -7.46 -4.87
CA LEU A 10 4.75 -8.58 -3.95
C LEU A 10 5.18 -9.90 -4.60
N THR A 11 6.00 -10.64 -3.87
CA THR A 11 6.46 -11.96 -4.28
C THR A 11 5.60 -13.08 -3.65
N ARG A 12 5.63 -14.28 -4.24
CA ARG A 12 5.02 -15.49 -3.64
C ARG A 12 5.60 -15.76 -2.26
N SER A 13 6.92 -15.61 -2.11
CA SER A 13 7.61 -15.77 -0.82
C SER A 13 7.18 -14.73 0.20
N GLY A 14 7.01 -13.45 -0.22
CA GLY A 14 6.52 -12.38 0.66
C GLY A 14 5.10 -12.63 1.16
N LEU A 15 4.20 -13.05 0.26
CA LEU A 15 2.84 -13.42 0.63
C LEU A 15 2.81 -14.61 1.60
N ALA A 16 3.56 -15.69 1.28
CA ALA A 16 3.65 -16.87 2.15
C ALA A 16 4.18 -16.54 3.55
N LYS A 17 5.23 -15.71 3.65
CA LYS A 17 5.75 -15.23 4.94
C LYS A 17 4.71 -14.41 5.71
N THR A 18 3.97 -13.56 5.03
CA THR A 18 2.89 -12.75 5.64
C THR A 18 1.79 -13.64 6.22
N LEU A 19 1.35 -14.64 5.47
CA LEU A 19 0.37 -15.63 5.92
C LEU A 19 0.89 -16.39 7.16
N ALA A 20 2.11 -16.91 7.11
CA ALA A 20 2.73 -17.62 8.21
C ALA A 20 2.87 -16.76 9.48
N MET A 21 3.19 -15.46 9.36
CA MET A 21 3.25 -14.54 10.49
C MET A 21 1.91 -14.41 11.23
N LEU A 22 0.80 -14.58 10.51
CA LEU A 22 -0.57 -14.51 11.03
C LEU A 22 -1.13 -15.88 11.44
N GLY A 23 -0.35 -16.96 11.31
CA GLY A 23 -0.80 -18.33 11.57
C GLY A 23 -1.76 -18.87 10.50
N LEU A 24 -1.70 -18.30 9.29
CA LEU A 24 -2.53 -18.66 8.14
C LEU A 24 -1.77 -19.58 7.19
N GLY A 25 -2.51 -20.43 6.49
CA GLY A 25 -1.99 -21.35 5.48
C GLY A 25 -1.92 -20.76 4.07
N PRO A 26 -1.34 -21.49 3.11
CA PRO A 26 -1.21 -21.01 1.72
C PRO A 26 -2.55 -20.69 1.03
N ASN A 27 -3.62 -21.37 1.44
CA ASN A 27 -4.96 -21.20 0.86
C ASN A 27 -5.73 -20.01 1.45
N ASP A 28 -5.16 -19.34 2.46
CA ASP A 28 -5.82 -18.26 3.20
C ASP A 28 -5.52 -16.87 2.65
N ALA A 29 -4.96 -16.79 1.43
CA ALA A 29 -4.60 -15.53 0.80
C ALA A 29 -5.79 -14.55 0.66
N ALA A 30 -7.02 -15.06 0.60
CA ALA A 30 -8.24 -14.25 0.55
C ALA A 30 -8.34 -13.26 1.72
N TYR A 31 -7.92 -13.63 2.93
CA TYR A 31 -7.93 -12.74 4.09
C TYR A 31 -7.01 -11.53 3.90
N ILE A 32 -5.80 -11.77 3.38
CA ILE A 32 -4.82 -10.70 3.13
C ILE A 32 -5.31 -9.76 2.05
N TRP A 33 -5.77 -10.30 0.92
CA TRP A 33 -6.29 -9.49 -0.18
C TRP A 33 -7.53 -8.70 0.20
N THR A 34 -8.36 -9.23 1.09
CA THR A 34 -9.50 -8.50 1.67
C THR A 34 -9.06 -7.22 2.36
N VAL A 35 -8.08 -7.32 3.27
CA VAL A 35 -7.57 -6.14 3.99
C VAL A 35 -6.90 -5.17 3.02
N VAL A 36 -6.04 -5.66 2.14
CA VAL A 36 -5.33 -4.81 1.17
C VAL A 36 -6.30 -4.05 0.26
N GLU A 37 -7.32 -4.71 -0.27
CA GLU A 37 -8.30 -4.08 -1.17
C GLU A 37 -9.09 -2.98 -0.45
N VAL A 38 -9.53 -3.23 0.77
CA VAL A 38 -10.29 -2.24 1.56
C VAL A 38 -9.41 -1.05 1.93
N GLU A 39 -8.16 -1.28 2.37
CA GLU A 39 -7.25 -0.21 2.78
C GLU A 39 -6.74 0.64 1.60
N THR A 40 -6.71 0.07 0.40
CA THR A 40 -6.24 0.78 -0.79
C THR A 40 -7.35 1.23 -1.75
N ALA A 41 -8.62 0.99 -1.41
CA ALA A 41 -9.78 1.22 -2.29
C ALA A 41 -9.87 2.65 -2.84
N GLY A 42 -9.59 3.65 -2.02
CA GLY A 42 -9.57 5.06 -2.42
C GLY A 42 -8.23 5.54 -3.00
N LEU A 43 -7.23 4.68 -3.11
CA LEU A 43 -5.86 5.01 -3.47
C LEU A 43 -5.47 4.34 -4.79
N THR A 44 -4.96 3.13 -4.73
CA THR A 44 -4.37 2.40 -5.87
C THR A 44 -4.99 1.04 -6.13
N GLN A 45 -6.03 0.71 -5.39
CA GLN A 45 -6.81 -0.52 -5.58
C GLN A 45 -5.93 -1.79 -5.58
N GLY A 46 -5.30 -2.05 -4.43
CA GLY A 46 -4.48 -3.25 -4.24
C GLY A 46 -2.99 -3.08 -4.48
N PHE A 47 -2.52 -1.88 -4.85
CA PHE A 47 -1.10 -1.64 -5.12
C PHE A 47 -0.45 -0.74 -4.06
N GLY A 48 0.74 -1.11 -3.60
CA GLY A 48 1.45 -0.43 -2.51
C GLY A 48 2.32 0.74 -2.94
N PHE A 49 2.49 0.97 -4.25
CA PHE A 49 3.31 2.05 -4.80
C PHE A 49 2.54 2.93 -5.79
N ARG A 50 3.10 4.07 -6.09
CA ARG A 50 2.71 4.95 -7.20
C ARG A 50 3.57 4.63 -8.42
N GLY A 51 3.19 5.16 -9.59
CA GLY A 51 3.97 5.02 -10.83
C GLY A 51 5.39 5.58 -10.71
N ASP A 52 5.61 6.57 -9.85
CA ASP A 52 6.92 7.14 -9.53
C ASP A 52 7.74 6.33 -8.51
N ARG A 53 7.34 5.11 -8.20
CA ARG A 53 7.95 4.16 -7.25
C ARG A 53 7.97 4.62 -5.80
N ARG A 54 7.24 5.67 -5.45
CA ARG A 54 7.03 6.04 -4.05
C ARG A 54 5.91 5.19 -3.45
N PRO A 55 6.00 4.77 -2.18
CA PRO A 55 4.90 4.08 -1.51
C PRO A 55 3.61 4.88 -1.58
N GLN A 56 2.47 4.21 -1.57
CA GLN A 56 1.21 4.88 -1.29
C GLN A 56 1.22 5.41 0.13
N ILE A 57 0.75 6.63 0.28
CA ILE A 57 0.63 7.29 1.59
C ILE A 57 -0.67 8.06 1.70
N LEU A 58 -1.15 8.21 2.93
CA LEU A 58 -2.18 9.16 3.30
C LEU A 58 -1.66 10.01 4.46
N PHE A 59 -1.65 11.33 4.27
CA PHE A 59 -1.19 12.28 5.29
C PHE A 59 -2.38 12.73 6.15
N GLU A 60 -2.25 12.57 7.47
CA GLU A 60 -3.27 12.88 8.47
C GLU A 60 -2.95 14.19 9.18
N ARG A 61 -3.55 15.31 8.73
CA ARG A 61 -3.27 16.63 9.28
C ARG A 61 -3.59 16.77 10.77
N HIS A 62 -4.60 16.04 11.28
CA HIS A 62 -4.97 16.06 12.69
C HIS A 62 -3.92 15.34 13.57
N ILE A 63 -3.26 14.32 13.02
CA ILE A 63 -2.15 13.64 13.68
C ILE A 63 -0.90 14.54 13.69
N PHE A 64 -0.64 15.25 12.60
CA PHE A 64 0.45 16.23 12.55
C PHE A 64 0.23 17.36 13.55
N ARG A 65 -0.97 17.91 13.60
CA ARG A 65 -1.41 18.87 14.62
C ARG A 65 -1.10 18.38 16.04
N LYS A 66 -1.49 17.12 16.35
CA LYS A 66 -1.26 16.49 17.65
C LYS A 66 0.24 16.41 17.99
N TYR A 67 1.08 15.96 17.06
CA TYR A 67 2.53 15.79 17.29
C TYR A 67 3.32 17.10 17.25
N THR A 68 2.69 18.22 16.90
CA THR A 68 3.30 19.54 16.86
C THR A 68 2.61 20.53 17.79
N ASP A 69 1.74 20.04 18.70
CA ASP A 69 1.00 20.84 19.68
C ASP A 69 0.28 22.05 19.03
N SER A 70 -0.39 21.81 17.90
CA SER A 70 -1.13 22.83 17.11
C SER A 70 -0.27 24.00 16.60
N ARG A 71 1.05 23.89 16.67
CA ARG A 71 2.01 24.95 16.36
C ARG A 71 1.85 25.55 14.96
N PHE A 72 1.35 24.77 14.02
CA PHE A 72 1.28 25.14 12.61
C PHE A 72 -0.13 25.44 12.12
N ASP A 73 -1.14 25.41 13.00
CA ASP A 73 -2.55 25.56 12.60
C ASP A 73 -2.82 26.86 11.86
N ALA A 74 -2.28 27.98 12.34
CA ALA A 74 -2.50 29.30 11.74
C ALA A 74 -1.75 29.50 10.41
N ILE A 75 -0.57 28.88 10.25
CA ILE A 75 0.32 29.15 9.11
C ILE A 75 0.26 28.05 8.03
N ALA A 76 -0.29 26.89 8.35
CA ALA A 76 -0.38 25.76 7.44
C ALA A 76 -1.64 24.88 7.72
N PRO A 77 -2.84 25.45 7.60
CA PRO A 77 -4.09 24.74 7.95
C PRO A 77 -4.39 23.54 7.03
N ASP A 78 -3.74 23.46 5.88
CA ASP A 78 -3.83 22.34 4.96
C ASP A 78 -3.13 21.08 5.48
N ILE A 79 -2.12 21.24 6.36
CA ILE A 79 -1.36 20.12 6.95
C ILE A 79 -1.44 20.04 8.48
N SER A 80 -1.99 21.06 9.15
CA SER A 80 -2.21 21.08 10.60
C SER A 80 -3.61 21.60 10.89
N GLY A 81 -4.49 20.75 11.43
CA GLY A 81 -5.89 21.11 11.68
C GLY A 81 -6.75 19.90 12.04
N PRO A 82 -8.09 20.03 12.10
CA PRO A 82 -9.02 18.93 12.36
C PRO A 82 -8.88 17.78 11.36
N ALA A 83 -9.43 16.60 11.67
CA ALA A 83 -9.47 15.47 10.75
C ALA A 83 -10.16 15.84 9.41
N GLY A 84 -9.79 15.14 8.34
CA GLY A 84 -10.27 15.44 6.99
C GLY A 84 -9.31 16.34 6.19
N GLY A 85 -9.80 16.89 5.06
CA GLY A 85 -8.96 17.71 4.16
C GLY A 85 -7.84 16.92 3.49
N TYR A 86 -8.10 15.65 3.16
CA TYR A 86 -7.10 14.73 2.60
C TYR A 86 -6.56 15.20 1.25
N GLY A 87 -7.44 15.77 0.39
CA GLY A 87 -7.06 16.16 -0.96
C GLY A 87 -6.83 14.97 -1.90
N THR A 88 -6.12 15.21 -2.97
CA THR A 88 -5.82 14.20 -4.00
C THR A 88 -4.61 13.32 -3.64
N LEU A 89 -4.45 12.20 -4.35
CA LEU A 89 -3.27 11.33 -4.21
C LEU A 89 -1.94 12.07 -4.53
N ALA A 90 -1.98 13.00 -5.48
CA ALA A 90 -0.81 13.79 -5.84
C ALA A 90 -0.35 14.70 -4.69
N GLU A 91 -1.29 15.22 -3.92
CA GLU A 91 -1.02 16.15 -2.83
C GLU A 91 -0.44 15.48 -1.58
N GLN A 92 -0.55 14.15 -1.43
CA GLN A 92 -0.10 13.48 -0.22
C GLN A 92 1.39 13.69 0.05
N TYR A 93 2.23 13.56 -0.98
CA TYR A 93 3.67 13.83 -0.85
C TYR A 93 3.98 15.33 -0.72
N VAL A 94 3.21 16.20 -1.35
CA VAL A 94 3.35 17.67 -1.17
C VAL A 94 3.11 18.04 0.30
N LYS A 95 2.05 17.49 0.92
CA LYS A 95 1.75 17.69 2.35
C LYS A 95 2.87 17.14 3.26
N LEU A 96 3.34 15.93 2.98
CA LEU A 96 4.44 15.33 3.72
C LEU A 96 5.72 16.17 3.62
N GLU A 97 6.11 16.59 2.43
CA GLU A 97 7.31 17.40 2.18
C GLU A 97 7.21 18.77 2.84
N LYS A 98 6.03 19.43 2.76
CA LYS A 98 5.75 20.68 3.46
C LYS A 98 5.87 20.52 4.99
N SER A 99 5.30 19.44 5.53
CA SER A 99 5.38 19.16 6.98
C SER A 99 6.81 18.90 7.45
N LEU A 100 7.61 18.18 6.65
CA LEU A 100 9.03 17.96 6.91
C LEU A 100 9.83 19.28 6.92
N ALA A 101 9.54 20.17 5.96
CA ALA A 101 10.19 21.48 5.88
C ALA A 101 9.86 22.36 7.10
N LEU A 102 8.59 22.36 7.53
CA LEU A 102 8.19 23.10 8.75
C LEU A 102 8.83 22.51 10.02
N CYS A 103 8.87 21.19 10.13
CA CYS A 103 9.55 20.52 11.25
C CYS A 103 11.05 20.85 11.27
N ALA A 104 11.71 20.90 10.12
CA ALA A 104 13.13 21.27 10.02
C ALA A 104 13.38 22.72 10.51
N LYS A 105 12.57 23.67 10.02
CA LYS A 105 12.65 25.08 10.48
C LYS A 105 12.42 25.23 11.98
N ALA A 106 11.50 24.43 12.54
CA ALA A 106 11.16 24.46 13.95
C ALA A 106 12.09 23.58 14.82
N LYS A 107 13.09 22.91 14.24
CA LYS A 107 14.04 21.98 14.90
C LYS A 107 13.35 20.81 15.61
N LEU A 108 12.20 20.34 15.08
CA LEU A 108 11.42 19.21 15.62
C LEU A 108 11.88 17.84 15.09
N GLY A 109 12.86 17.80 14.18
CA GLY A 109 13.24 16.59 13.48
C GLY A 109 12.16 16.11 12.48
N THR A 110 12.28 14.86 12.01
CA THR A 110 11.35 14.32 10.99
C THR A 110 10.18 13.55 11.57
N GLU A 111 10.23 13.20 12.86
CA GLU A 111 9.27 12.28 13.48
C GLU A 111 7.82 12.76 13.43
N PRO A 112 7.48 14.05 13.76
CA PRO A 112 6.10 14.50 13.71
C PRO A 112 5.46 14.32 12.33
N ALA A 113 6.15 14.74 11.26
CA ALA A 113 5.68 14.60 9.88
C ALA A 113 5.49 13.15 9.46
N LEU A 114 6.49 12.31 9.75
CA LEU A 114 6.45 10.91 9.36
C LEU A 114 5.45 10.09 10.17
N LYS A 115 5.25 10.38 11.46
CA LYS A 115 4.22 9.75 12.31
C LYS A 115 2.80 10.09 11.88
N SER A 116 2.64 11.20 11.18
CA SER A 116 1.34 11.66 10.68
C SER A 116 0.95 11.07 9.33
N THR A 117 1.64 10.03 8.89
CA THR A 117 1.45 9.44 7.56
C THR A 117 1.26 7.94 7.69
N SER A 118 0.23 7.41 7.01
CA SER A 118 0.07 5.97 6.78
C SER A 118 0.79 5.55 5.50
N TRP A 119 1.22 4.27 5.45
CA TRP A 119 2.15 3.81 4.42
C TRP A 119 1.77 2.46 3.82
N GLY A 120 1.89 2.37 2.50
CA GLY A 120 1.87 1.13 1.73
C GLY A 120 0.53 0.43 1.66
N MET A 121 0.53 -0.86 1.34
CA MET A 121 -0.66 -1.67 1.09
C MET A 121 -1.62 -1.78 2.27
N GLY A 122 -1.11 -1.83 3.49
CA GLY A 122 -1.92 -1.92 4.71
C GLY A 122 -2.20 -0.57 5.36
N GLN A 123 -1.83 0.55 4.73
CA GLN A 123 -1.98 1.90 5.29
C GLN A 123 -1.58 1.99 6.77
N VAL A 124 -0.48 1.30 7.13
CA VAL A 124 0.01 1.25 8.51
C VAL A 124 0.50 2.62 8.93
N MET A 125 -0.14 3.20 9.94
CA MET A 125 0.29 4.47 10.53
C MET A 125 1.70 4.32 11.12
N ARG A 126 2.56 5.28 10.82
CA ARG A 126 3.96 5.18 11.20
C ARG A 126 4.21 5.16 12.71
N PHE A 127 3.33 5.74 13.54
CA PHE A 127 3.44 5.65 14.99
C PHE A 127 3.30 4.21 15.51
N ASN A 128 2.77 3.29 14.68
CA ASN A 128 2.67 1.86 14.96
C ASN A 128 3.93 1.06 14.59
N PHE A 129 5.06 1.73 14.31
CA PHE A 129 6.29 1.06 13.85
C PHE A 129 6.75 -0.08 14.76
N ALA A 130 6.60 0.06 16.07
CA ALA A 130 6.97 -0.98 17.04
C ALA A 130 6.06 -2.20 16.91
N LEU A 131 4.75 -2.01 16.77
CA LEU A 131 3.78 -3.07 16.54
C LEU A 131 4.00 -3.76 15.18
N ALA A 132 4.45 -3.01 14.17
CA ALA A 132 4.86 -3.54 12.89
C ALA A 132 6.24 -4.24 12.90
N GLY A 133 6.89 -4.36 14.07
CA GLY A 133 8.15 -5.08 14.26
C GLY A 133 9.42 -4.26 13.96
N TYR A 134 9.33 -2.93 13.90
CA TYR A 134 10.49 -2.07 13.62
C TYR A 134 11.01 -1.35 14.87
N LYS A 135 12.34 -1.18 14.97
CA LYS A 135 12.98 -0.45 16.08
C LYS A 135 12.74 1.06 16.02
N THR A 136 12.55 1.62 14.82
CA THR A 136 12.29 3.04 14.61
C THR A 136 11.32 3.25 13.46
N ALA A 137 10.58 4.33 13.53
CA ALA A 137 9.68 4.75 12.46
C ALA A 137 10.43 4.98 11.13
N SER A 138 11.65 5.52 11.16
CA SER A 138 12.49 5.69 9.96
C SER A 138 12.86 4.36 9.31
N ARG A 139 13.18 3.32 10.10
CA ARG A 139 13.47 1.98 9.56
C ARG A 139 12.26 1.33 8.91
N MET A 140 11.07 1.53 9.48
CA MET A 140 9.81 1.06 8.86
C MET A 140 9.65 1.67 7.46
N VAL A 141 9.73 3.01 7.32
CA VAL A 141 9.58 3.67 6.02
C VAL A 141 10.67 3.24 5.03
N GLN A 142 11.93 3.16 5.45
CA GLN A 142 13.02 2.68 4.60
C GLN A 142 12.80 1.24 4.09
N SER A 143 12.15 0.40 4.89
CA SER A 143 11.77 -0.95 4.47
C SER A 143 10.63 -0.91 3.47
N MET A 144 9.56 -0.17 3.77
CA MET A 144 8.37 -0.06 2.92
C MET A 144 8.64 0.57 1.55
N VAL A 145 9.65 1.44 1.44
CA VAL A 145 10.11 2.02 0.16
C VAL A 145 10.73 0.96 -0.77
N ARG A 146 11.20 -0.17 -0.23
CA ARG A 146 11.90 -1.20 -1.03
C ARG A 146 10.97 -2.13 -1.76
N SER A 147 9.91 -2.62 -1.09
CA SER A 147 9.05 -3.66 -1.65
C SER A 147 7.68 -3.73 -0.97
N GLU A 148 6.72 -4.29 -1.68
CA GLU A 148 5.42 -4.67 -1.13
C GLU A 148 5.53 -5.82 -0.12
N ASP A 149 6.51 -6.72 -0.25
CA ASP A 149 6.79 -7.73 0.77
C ASP A 149 7.01 -7.09 2.14
N ALA A 150 7.79 -6.00 2.18
CA ALA A 150 8.03 -5.28 3.42
C ALA A 150 6.78 -4.52 3.93
N GLN A 151 5.95 -4.03 3.02
CA GLN A 151 4.68 -3.38 3.37
C GLN A 151 3.69 -4.37 3.97
N LEU A 152 3.55 -5.56 3.38
CA LEU A 152 2.71 -6.63 3.92
C LEU A 152 3.25 -7.17 5.24
N ALA A 153 4.56 -7.36 5.36
CA ALA A 153 5.17 -7.79 6.63
C ALA A 153 4.88 -6.78 7.76
N ALA A 154 4.92 -5.48 7.47
CA ALA A 154 4.54 -4.44 8.44
C ALA A 154 3.07 -4.52 8.83
N MET A 155 2.16 -4.73 7.86
CA MET A 155 0.74 -4.95 8.12
C MET A 155 0.53 -6.19 8.97
N ALA A 156 1.16 -7.32 8.64
CA ALA A 156 1.05 -8.56 9.41
C ALA A 156 1.54 -8.39 10.85
N GLY A 157 2.67 -7.71 11.06
CA GLY A 157 3.17 -7.39 12.38
C GLY A 157 2.15 -6.60 13.21
N PHE A 158 1.55 -5.57 12.61
CA PHE A 158 0.50 -4.78 13.24
C PHE A 158 -0.74 -5.61 13.56
N LEU A 159 -1.23 -6.42 12.61
CA LEU A 159 -2.39 -7.30 12.80
C LEU A 159 -2.16 -8.30 13.94
N LYS A 160 -0.99 -8.94 13.97
CA LYS A 160 -0.61 -9.90 15.00
C LYS A 160 -0.53 -9.25 16.38
N ALA A 161 0.14 -8.12 16.50
CA ALA A 161 0.32 -7.41 17.76
C ALA A 161 -1.00 -6.91 18.39
N ASN A 162 -2.03 -6.70 17.56
CA ASN A 162 -3.36 -6.27 18.01
C ASN A 162 -4.39 -7.41 18.07
N GLY A 163 -3.99 -8.67 17.91
CA GLY A 163 -4.91 -9.82 17.96
C GLY A 163 -5.93 -9.85 16.80
N LEU A 164 -5.63 -9.15 15.70
CA LEU A 164 -6.56 -8.99 14.58
C LEU A 164 -6.57 -10.21 13.65
N ALA A 165 -5.51 -11.03 13.66
CA ALA A 165 -5.45 -12.25 12.88
C ALA A 165 -6.60 -13.21 13.24
N GLU A 166 -6.88 -13.37 14.54
CA GLU A 166 -7.98 -14.21 15.03
C GLU A 166 -9.34 -13.69 14.56
N LYS A 167 -9.56 -12.37 14.59
CA LYS A 167 -10.80 -11.74 14.09
C LYS A 167 -11.00 -11.97 12.61
N LEU A 168 -9.93 -11.92 11.80
CA LEU A 168 -9.99 -12.25 10.38
C LEU A 168 -10.45 -13.69 10.16
N VAL A 169 -9.85 -14.66 10.84
CA VAL A 169 -10.17 -16.08 10.71
C VAL A 169 -11.62 -16.36 11.12
N LYS A 170 -12.06 -15.74 12.21
CA LYS A 170 -13.44 -15.84 12.69
C LYS A 170 -14.45 -15.03 11.86
N LYS A 171 -13.98 -14.26 10.88
CA LYS A 171 -14.80 -13.34 10.08
C LYS A 171 -15.58 -12.34 10.94
N ASP A 172 -15.00 -11.97 12.09
CA ASP A 172 -15.51 -10.90 12.95
C ASP A 172 -15.17 -9.53 12.33
N TRP A 173 -15.87 -9.20 11.25
CA TRP A 173 -15.61 -7.98 10.46
C TRP A 173 -15.84 -6.71 11.27
N ILE A 174 -16.86 -6.70 12.14
CA ILE A 174 -17.15 -5.59 13.03
C ILE A 174 -16.02 -5.38 14.03
N GLY A 175 -15.64 -6.44 14.74
CA GLY A 175 -14.53 -6.39 15.69
C GLY A 175 -13.19 -6.05 15.04
N PHE A 176 -12.94 -6.54 13.82
CA PHE A 176 -11.77 -6.18 13.04
C PHE A 176 -11.79 -4.70 12.68
N ALA A 177 -12.86 -4.21 12.03
CA ALA A 177 -12.98 -2.83 11.58
C ALA A 177 -12.87 -1.84 12.74
N LYS A 178 -13.55 -2.12 13.87
CA LYS A 178 -13.45 -1.30 15.07
C LYS A 178 -12.03 -1.20 15.62
N SER A 179 -11.28 -2.31 15.60
CA SER A 179 -9.91 -2.36 16.14
C SER A 179 -8.87 -1.81 15.16
N TYR A 180 -9.09 -1.94 13.84
CA TYR A 180 -8.17 -1.48 12.82
C TYR A 180 -8.37 0.01 12.48
N ASN A 181 -9.63 0.41 12.24
CA ASN A 181 -9.99 1.75 11.75
C ASN A 181 -10.53 2.67 12.86
N GLY A 182 -10.69 2.14 14.08
CA GLY A 182 -11.21 2.91 15.23
C GLY A 182 -12.73 2.89 15.34
N PRO A 183 -13.27 3.56 16.37
CA PRO A 183 -14.70 3.46 16.71
C PRO A 183 -15.66 4.05 15.68
N ALA A 184 -15.17 4.91 14.79
CA ALA A 184 -15.96 5.52 13.71
C ALA A 184 -15.97 4.71 12.40
N TYR A 185 -15.51 3.44 12.40
CA TYR A 185 -15.40 2.56 11.22
C TYR A 185 -16.71 2.44 10.42
N TRP A 186 -17.86 2.50 11.10
CA TRP A 186 -19.20 2.40 10.53
C TRP A 186 -19.52 3.55 9.54
N GLN A 187 -18.93 4.73 9.72
CA GLN A 187 -19.13 5.88 8.82
C GLN A 187 -18.68 5.58 7.39
N ASN A 188 -17.65 4.75 7.24
CA ASN A 188 -17.09 4.32 5.97
C ASN A 188 -17.47 2.88 5.61
N GLN A 189 -18.35 2.23 6.40
CA GLN A 189 -18.83 0.86 6.19
C GLN A 189 -17.67 -0.15 6.03
N TYR A 190 -16.61 -0.03 6.85
CA TYR A 190 -15.43 -0.88 6.74
C TYR A 190 -15.74 -2.36 6.94
N ASP A 191 -16.61 -2.69 7.87
CA ASP A 191 -17.10 -4.05 8.16
C ASP A 191 -17.83 -4.67 6.96
N VAL A 192 -18.72 -3.90 6.32
CA VAL A 192 -19.45 -4.34 5.12
C VAL A 192 -18.48 -4.56 3.97
N LYS A 193 -17.58 -3.60 3.71
CA LYS A 193 -16.55 -3.72 2.66
C LYS A 193 -15.63 -4.93 2.86
N LEU A 194 -15.22 -5.19 4.10
CA LEU A 194 -14.40 -6.38 4.41
C LEU A 194 -15.17 -7.67 4.10
N ALA A 195 -16.43 -7.77 4.51
CA ALA A 195 -17.27 -8.94 4.23
C ALA A 195 -17.42 -9.16 2.72
N GLU A 196 -17.74 -8.13 1.96
CA GLU A 196 -17.91 -8.20 0.50
C GLU A 196 -16.62 -8.60 -0.21
N GLN A 197 -15.49 -7.97 0.14
CA GLN A 197 -14.20 -8.30 -0.48
C GLN A 197 -13.75 -9.72 -0.11
N TYR A 198 -14.01 -10.17 1.12
CA TYR A 198 -13.72 -11.55 1.48
C TYR A 198 -14.53 -12.54 0.64
N GLN A 199 -15.83 -12.34 0.48
CA GLN A 199 -16.66 -13.18 -0.37
C GLN A 199 -16.12 -13.25 -1.82
N ARG A 200 -15.73 -12.10 -2.36
CA ARG A 200 -15.14 -12.04 -3.71
C ARG A 200 -13.86 -12.86 -3.83
N PHE A 201 -12.92 -12.73 -2.87
CA PHE A 201 -11.65 -13.44 -2.93
C PHE A 201 -11.76 -14.92 -2.52
N ALA A 202 -12.68 -15.27 -1.63
CA ALA A 202 -12.91 -16.64 -1.21
C ALA A 202 -13.63 -17.49 -2.26
N SER A 203 -14.49 -16.87 -3.11
CA SER A 203 -15.20 -17.56 -4.19
C SER A 203 -14.38 -17.78 -5.47
N GLY A 204 -13.12 -17.32 -5.53
CA GLY A 204 -12.28 -17.82 -6.60
C GLY A 204 -11.20 -16.94 -7.22
N SER A 205 -11.09 -15.66 -6.97
CA SER A 205 -10.14 -14.86 -7.76
C SER A 205 -9.19 -14.02 -6.91
N VAL A 206 -8.26 -14.67 -6.21
CA VAL A 206 -7.10 -13.96 -5.66
C VAL A 206 -6.21 -13.46 -6.81
N PRO A 207 -5.55 -12.31 -6.66
CA PRO A 207 -4.65 -11.75 -7.66
C PRO A 207 -3.57 -12.73 -8.11
N ASN A 208 -3.40 -12.91 -9.43
CA ASN A 208 -2.26 -13.61 -9.99
C ASN A 208 -1.01 -12.74 -9.83
N LEU A 209 -0.02 -13.20 -9.08
CA LEU A 209 1.16 -12.40 -8.73
C LEU A 209 2.07 -12.11 -9.94
N GLU A 210 2.17 -13.02 -10.89
CA GLU A 210 2.96 -12.84 -12.11
C GLU A 210 2.33 -11.75 -13.00
N MET A 211 1.02 -11.85 -13.25
CA MET A 211 0.29 -10.79 -13.96
C MET A 211 0.37 -9.46 -13.23
N ARG A 212 0.27 -9.48 -11.90
CA ARG A 212 0.40 -8.28 -11.08
C ARG A 212 1.81 -7.66 -11.19
N THR A 213 2.85 -8.48 -11.20
CA THR A 213 4.24 -8.02 -11.44
C THR A 213 4.39 -7.39 -12.82
N ALA A 214 3.80 -7.99 -13.87
CA ALA A 214 3.78 -7.41 -15.21
C ALA A 214 3.04 -6.06 -15.25
N GLN A 215 1.90 -5.95 -14.57
CA GLN A 215 1.16 -4.68 -14.45
C GLN A 215 2.00 -3.60 -13.74
N VAL A 216 2.74 -3.96 -12.68
CA VAL A 216 3.68 -3.05 -12.00
C VAL A 216 4.79 -2.59 -12.94
N ALA A 217 5.40 -3.53 -13.69
CA ALA A 217 6.42 -3.20 -14.66
C ALA A 217 5.92 -2.23 -15.74
N LEU A 218 4.76 -2.52 -16.31
CA LEU A 218 4.10 -1.66 -17.29
C LEU A 218 3.80 -0.26 -16.72
N LEU A 219 3.32 -0.18 -15.48
CA LEU A 219 3.06 1.10 -14.80
C LEU A 219 4.36 1.91 -14.62
N PHE A 220 5.43 1.27 -14.21
CA PHE A 220 6.74 1.93 -14.01
C PHE A 220 7.42 2.35 -15.32
N LEU A 221 6.98 1.79 -16.44
CA LEU A 221 7.43 2.11 -17.79
C LEU A 221 6.43 3.02 -18.55
N ASP A 222 5.44 3.60 -17.84
CA ASP A 222 4.42 4.53 -18.36
C ASP A 222 3.49 3.95 -19.44
N TYR A 223 3.23 2.63 -19.41
CA TYR A 223 2.31 1.97 -20.34
C TYR A 223 0.85 1.91 -19.88
N ALA A 224 0.47 2.52 -18.78
CA ALA A 224 -0.89 2.62 -18.27
C ALA A 224 -1.72 1.29 -18.28
N PRO A 225 -1.31 0.23 -17.55
CA PRO A 225 -1.95 -1.09 -17.60
C PRO A 225 -3.36 -1.12 -16.99
N GLY A 226 -3.81 -0.06 -16.39
CA GLY A 226 -5.01 -0.01 -15.56
C GLY A 226 -4.70 -0.31 -14.10
N LYS A 227 -5.58 -1.06 -13.44
CA LYS A 227 -5.37 -1.50 -12.05
C LYS A 227 -4.24 -2.53 -11.96
N VAL A 228 -3.54 -2.52 -10.83
CA VAL A 228 -2.53 -3.53 -10.51
C VAL A 228 -3.19 -4.60 -9.63
N ASP A 229 -4.10 -5.35 -10.21
CA ASP A 229 -4.98 -6.31 -9.54
C ASP A 229 -4.68 -7.78 -9.85
N GLY A 230 -3.68 -8.04 -10.71
CA GLY A 230 -3.34 -9.39 -11.15
C GLY A 230 -4.34 -10.00 -12.15
N MET A 231 -5.22 -9.19 -12.71
CA MET A 231 -6.23 -9.64 -13.71
C MET A 231 -5.92 -9.02 -15.07
N ILE A 232 -5.99 -9.85 -16.13
CA ILE A 232 -5.74 -9.36 -17.48
C ILE A 232 -7.01 -8.75 -18.08
N GLY A 233 -7.07 -7.42 -18.08
CA GLY A 233 -8.17 -6.67 -18.70
C GLY A 233 -7.78 -6.01 -20.04
N PRO A 234 -8.72 -5.33 -20.71
CA PRO A 234 -8.45 -4.64 -21.99
C PRO A 234 -7.29 -3.65 -21.94
N ARG A 235 -7.18 -2.88 -20.86
CA ARG A 235 -6.07 -1.91 -20.66
C ARG A 235 -4.72 -2.62 -20.49
N THR A 236 -4.68 -3.71 -19.72
CA THR A 236 -3.47 -4.50 -19.53
C THR A 236 -3.03 -5.12 -20.86
N ARG A 237 -3.96 -5.67 -21.64
CA ARG A 237 -3.65 -6.21 -22.99
C ARG A 237 -3.10 -5.14 -23.94
N ALA A 238 -3.69 -3.95 -23.94
CA ALA A 238 -3.21 -2.84 -24.75
C ALA A 238 -1.79 -2.41 -24.33
N ALA A 239 -1.54 -2.30 -23.03
CA ALA A 239 -0.22 -1.95 -22.48
C ALA A 239 0.84 -3.01 -22.85
N ILE A 240 0.52 -4.32 -22.71
CA ILE A 240 1.40 -5.42 -23.13
C ILE A 240 1.71 -5.31 -24.63
N LYS A 241 0.69 -5.13 -25.49
CA LYS A 241 0.87 -4.97 -26.93
C LYS A 241 1.84 -3.83 -27.25
N ASN A 242 1.63 -2.65 -26.65
CA ASN A 242 2.46 -1.48 -26.89
C ASN A 242 3.93 -1.70 -26.42
N PHE A 243 4.11 -2.32 -25.26
CA PHE A 243 5.43 -2.68 -24.76
C PHE A 243 6.13 -3.68 -25.71
N ARG A 244 5.43 -4.74 -26.18
CA ARG A 244 6.02 -5.73 -27.11
C ARG A 244 6.53 -5.09 -28.39
N ILE A 245 5.75 -4.15 -28.95
CA ILE A 245 6.16 -3.38 -30.15
C ILE A 245 7.41 -2.58 -29.84
N ALA A 246 7.44 -1.84 -28.74
CA ALA A 246 8.58 -0.99 -28.36
C ALA A 246 9.85 -1.82 -28.03
N ALA A 247 9.68 -3.01 -27.49
CA ALA A 247 10.76 -3.93 -27.14
C ALA A 247 11.22 -4.82 -28.30
N GLY A 248 10.65 -4.69 -29.51
CA GLY A 248 10.98 -5.52 -30.66
C GLY A 248 10.59 -7.01 -30.53
N LEU A 249 9.62 -7.31 -29.66
CA LEU A 249 9.09 -8.66 -29.47
C LEU A 249 8.03 -9.00 -30.53
N SER A 250 7.78 -10.29 -30.74
CA SER A 250 6.70 -10.75 -31.63
C SER A 250 5.36 -10.14 -31.28
N ALA A 251 4.52 -9.84 -32.28
CA ALA A 251 3.22 -9.22 -32.08
C ALA A 251 2.34 -10.08 -31.15
N GLY A 252 1.63 -9.43 -30.22
CA GLY A 252 0.76 -10.10 -29.26
C GLY A 252 0.24 -9.15 -28.20
N LYS A 253 -0.73 -9.61 -27.41
CA LYS A 253 -1.38 -8.86 -26.32
C LYS A 253 -1.49 -9.65 -25.02
N ASP A 254 -1.01 -10.90 -25.04
CA ASP A 254 -1.01 -11.77 -23.88
C ASP A 254 0.38 -11.81 -23.23
N LEU A 255 0.42 -12.08 -21.96
CA LEU A 255 1.66 -12.19 -21.20
C LEU A 255 2.24 -13.60 -21.43
N ASP A 256 3.34 -13.66 -22.16
CA ASP A 256 4.15 -14.86 -22.32
C ASP A 256 5.48 -14.67 -21.55
N GLU A 257 6.21 -15.75 -21.35
CA GLU A 257 7.47 -15.73 -20.61
C GLU A 257 8.51 -14.73 -21.18
N PRO A 258 8.75 -14.65 -22.49
CA PRO A 258 9.66 -13.64 -23.04
C PRO A 258 9.22 -12.21 -22.71
N THR A 259 7.92 -11.92 -22.79
CA THR A 259 7.39 -10.59 -22.45
C THR A 259 7.52 -10.30 -20.96
N TYR A 260 7.24 -11.27 -20.10
CA TYR A 260 7.37 -11.13 -18.67
C TYR A 260 8.82 -10.81 -18.26
N GLN A 261 9.78 -11.57 -18.78
CA GLN A 261 11.20 -11.36 -18.52
C GLN A 261 11.68 -9.99 -19.02
N ALA A 262 11.30 -9.61 -20.24
CA ALA A 262 11.64 -8.32 -20.81
C ALA A 262 11.07 -7.15 -20.00
N LEU A 263 9.81 -7.25 -19.55
CA LEU A 263 9.18 -6.27 -18.67
C LEU A 263 9.93 -6.13 -17.36
N CYS A 264 10.22 -7.24 -16.69
CA CYS A 264 10.93 -7.23 -15.41
C CYS A 264 12.33 -6.63 -15.56
N GLN A 265 13.07 -7.03 -16.57
CA GLN A 265 14.41 -6.52 -16.85
C GLN A 265 14.40 -5.01 -17.12
N THR A 266 13.52 -4.55 -18.03
CA THR A 266 13.44 -3.13 -18.42
C THR A 266 13.00 -2.26 -17.25
N ALA A 267 12.07 -2.74 -16.43
CA ALA A 267 11.60 -2.01 -15.26
C ALA A 267 12.53 -2.15 -14.03
N GLY A 268 13.59 -2.97 -14.08
CA GLY A 268 14.46 -3.25 -12.93
C GLY A 268 13.72 -3.92 -11.76
N ILE A 269 12.73 -4.76 -12.07
CA ILE A 269 11.96 -5.57 -11.15
C ILE A 269 12.55 -7.00 -11.16
N ARG A 270 12.55 -7.65 -10.00
CA ARG A 270 12.88 -9.08 -9.92
C ARG A 270 11.67 -9.90 -10.35
N PRO A 271 11.84 -10.89 -11.24
CA PRO A 271 10.80 -11.81 -11.64
C PRO A 271 10.33 -12.72 -10.51
#